data_cd39f1c703541c4fa41a27cda2515ec6
#
_entry.id   cd39f1c703541c4fa41a27cda2515ec6
#
_cell.length_a   1.000
_cell.length_b   1.000
_cell.length_c   1.000
_cell.angle_alpha   90.00
_cell.angle_beta   90.00
_cell.angle_gamma   90.00
#
_symmetry.space_group_name_H-M   'P 1'
#
loop_
_entity.id
_entity.type
_entity.pdbx_description
1 polymer ?
#
loop_
_entity_poly.entity_id
_entity_poly.type
_entity_poly.pdbx_seq_one_letter_code
_entity_poly.pdbx_strand_id
1 'polypeptide(L)'
;AKLNQGQNFSRLMSFAMYGPKSPATNLLTEAELTNMNPQELVDRIHNQNSYKHRILYYGPSSSKDLLATINQYHQVPAVLKDIPAGNEYAYLETPVTKVLVAPYDAKQIYMAQISNLDKKYDPAIEPIRALYDEYFGGGMNSIVFQEMRETRGLAYSAWASIMPPSYLKYPYVLRTQIATQNDKMIDAVTTFNDIINNMPESEAAFKLAKDGLTNRLRTERIIKGDIIWSYINAQDLGQNVDPRIKLYNDIQNMSLKDIVDFQKQWVKGRTY
;
A
#
# COMPACT_ATOMS: atom_id res chain seq x y z
N ALA A 1 -19.59 -6.30 -13.38
CA ALA A 1 -19.00 -5.40 -12.39
C ALA A 1 -20.00 -4.97 -11.32
N LYS A 2 -21.24 -4.58 -11.69
CA LYS A 2 -22.27 -4.14 -10.73
C LYS A 2 -22.68 -5.21 -9.70
N LEU A 3 -22.46 -6.49 -10.02
CA LEU A 3 -22.78 -7.63 -9.17
C LEU A 3 -21.61 -8.12 -8.31
N ASN A 4 -20.48 -7.41 -8.31
CA ASN A 4 -19.32 -7.80 -7.51
C ASN A 4 -19.08 -6.79 -6.37
N GLN A 5 -19.40 -7.20 -5.15
CA GLN A 5 -19.26 -6.38 -3.95
C GLN A 5 -17.82 -5.86 -3.75
N GLY A 6 -16.83 -6.73 -3.90
CA GLY A 6 -15.42 -6.36 -3.71
C GLY A 6 -14.94 -5.33 -4.73
N GLN A 7 -15.35 -5.46 -6.01
CA GLN A 7 -15.02 -4.47 -7.04
C GLN A 7 -15.72 -3.13 -6.79
N ASN A 8 -16.99 -3.15 -6.36
CA ASN A 8 -17.72 -1.93 -6.02
C ASN A 8 -17.06 -1.22 -4.83
N PHE A 9 -16.67 -1.97 -3.81
CA PHE A 9 -15.95 -1.45 -2.66
C PHE A 9 -14.59 -0.88 -3.05
N SER A 10 -13.81 -1.56 -3.90
CA SER A 10 -12.53 -1.06 -4.40
C SER A 10 -12.66 0.24 -5.20
N ARG A 11 -13.74 0.38 -5.98
CA ARG A 11 -14.03 1.62 -6.71
C ARG A 11 -14.44 2.76 -5.77
N LEU A 12 -15.26 2.46 -4.76
CA LEU A 12 -15.62 3.43 -3.71
C LEU A 12 -14.37 3.92 -2.96
N MET A 13 -13.47 3.01 -2.62
CA MET A 13 -12.20 3.36 -1.99
C MET A 13 -11.30 4.20 -2.91
N SER A 14 -11.23 3.87 -4.18
CA SER A 14 -10.50 4.66 -5.16
C SER A 14 -11.06 6.08 -5.27
N PHE A 15 -12.39 6.22 -5.26
CA PHE A 15 -13.05 7.52 -5.22
C PHE A 15 -12.77 8.28 -3.90
N ALA A 16 -12.79 7.59 -2.78
CA ALA A 16 -12.46 8.19 -1.48
C ALA A 16 -11.03 8.71 -1.41
N MET A 17 -10.08 7.99 -2.03
CA MET A 17 -8.66 8.38 -2.05
C MET A 17 -8.33 9.49 -3.04
N TYR A 18 -8.93 9.47 -4.23
CA TYR A 18 -8.51 10.30 -5.36
C TYR A 18 -9.63 11.21 -5.92
N GLY A 19 -10.86 11.04 -5.49
CA GLY A 19 -12.02 11.76 -6.04
C GLY A 19 -12.48 11.23 -7.41
N PRO A 20 -13.19 12.06 -8.18
CA PRO A 20 -13.79 11.64 -9.44
C PRO A 20 -12.76 11.27 -10.53
N LYS A 21 -11.56 11.85 -10.47
CA LYS A 21 -10.43 11.47 -11.33
C LYS A 21 -9.53 10.50 -10.58
N SER A 22 -9.81 9.23 -10.70
CA SER A 22 -9.10 8.17 -9.99
C SER A 22 -8.59 7.10 -10.97
N PRO A 23 -7.64 6.24 -10.57
CA PRO A 23 -7.25 5.09 -11.39
C PRO A 23 -8.43 4.22 -11.82
N ALA A 24 -9.47 4.12 -10.99
CA ALA A 24 -10.66 3.34 -11.28
C ALA A 24 -11.58 3.96 -12.36
N THR A 25 -11.41 5.24 -12.67
CA THR A 25 -12.16 5.93 -13.73
C THR A 25 -11.36 6.11 -15.02
N ASN A 26 -10.06 5.79 -15.00
CA ASN A 26 -9.20 5.81 -16.19
C ASN A 26 -9.27 4.46 -16.92
N LEU A 27 -10.47 4.09 -17.34
CA LEU A 27 -10.75 2.85 -18.05
C LEU A 27 -11.45 3.18 -19.37
N LEU A 28 -11.16 2.37 -20.39
CA LEU A 28 -11.87 2.44 -21.65
C LEU A 28 -13.34 2.06 -21.46
N THR A 29 -14.21 2.77 -22.12
CA THR A 29 -15.63 2.41 -22.20
C THR A 29 -15.83 1.18 -23.08
N GLU A 30 -16.98 0.51 -22.98
CA GLU A 30 -17.34 -0.62 -23.82
C GLU A 30 -17.34 -0.21 -25.31
N ALA A 31 -17.83 0.97 -25.64
CA ALA A 31 -17.83 1.50 -27.00
C ALA A 31 -16.41 1.72 -27.54
N GLU A 32 -15.51 2.27 -26.73
CA GLU A 32 -14.10 2.46 -27.13
C GLU A 32 -13.41 1.10 -27.32
N LEU A 33 -13.66 0.13 -26.44
CA LEU A 33 -13.11 -1.23 -26.58
C LEU A 33 -13.64 -1.94 -27.84
N THR A 34 -14.94 -1.82 -28.11
CA THR A 34 -15.57 -2.47 -29.27
C THR A 34 -15.09 -1.87 -30.60
N ASN A 35 -14.84 -0.56 -30.62
CA ASN A 35 -14.40 0.14 -31.81
C ASN A 35 -12.86 0.20 -31.97
N MET A 36 -12.11 -0.37 -31.03
CA MET A 36 -10.66 -0.36 -31.07
C MET A 36 -10.13 -1.23 -32.22
N ASN A 37 -9.26 -0.66 -33.04
CA ASN A 37 -8.56 -1.40 -34.07
C ASN A 37 -7.40 -2.22 -33.44
N PRO A 38 -7.39 -3.57 -33.56
CA PRO A 38 -6.28 -4.38 -33.04
C PRO A 38 -4.90 -3.96 -33.57
N GLN A 39 -4.82 -3.45 -34.81
CA GLN A 39 -3.55 -3.00 -35.37
C GLN A 39 -2.97 -1.81 -34.61
N GLU A 40 -3.80 -0.91 -34.09
CA GLU A 40 -3.32 0.20 -33.26
C GLU A 40 -2.63 -0.28 -31.97
N LEU A 41 -3.08 -1.40 -31.39
CA LEU A 41 -2.42 -2.00 -30.22
C LEU A 41 -1.05 -2.58 -30.61
N VAL A 42 -0.99 -3.28 -31.75
CA VAL A 42 0.27 -3.81 -32.27
C VAL A 42 1.27 -2.68 -32.53
N ASP A 43 0.81 -1.61 -33.18
CA ASP A 43 1.65 -0.45 -33.49
C ASP A 43 2.13 0.25 -32.21
N ARG A 44 1.28 0.37 -31.19
CA ARG A 44 1.67 0.89 -29.87
C ARG A 44 2.73 0.02 -29.19
N ILE A 45 2.59 -1.31 -29.22
CA ILE A 45 3.57 -2.24 -28.65
C ILE A 45 4.92 -2.09 -29.37
N HIS A 46 4.93 -2.08 -30.71
CA HIS A 46 6.14 -1.90 -31.50
C HIS A 46 6.81 -0.55 -31.23
N ASN A 47 6.00 0.51 -31.07
CA ASN A 47 6.50 1.86 -30.83
C ASN A 47 7.07 2.06 -29.40
N GLN A 48 6.82 1.16 -28.45
CA GLN A 48 7.36 1.27 -27.08
C GLN A 48 8.89 1.34 -27.07
N ASN A 49 9.55 0.61 -27.98
CA ASN A 49 11.02 0.63 -28.10
C ASN A 49 11.58 1.97 -28.57
N SER A 50 10.73 2.90 -29.03
CA SER A 50 11.16 4.24 -29.42
C SER A 50 11.32 5.21 -28.23
N TYR A 51 10.85 4.85 -27.04
CA TYR A 51 10.94 5.66 -25.84
C TYR A 51 12.13 5.28 -24.96
N LYS A 52 12.62 6.21 -24.16
CA LYS A 52 13.62 5.93 -23.13
C LYS A 52 13.11 4.84 -22.21
N HIS A 53 13.90 3.80 -22.01
CA HIS A 53 13.54 2.65 -21.17
C HIS A 53 14.76 2.06 -20.50
N ARG A 54 14.54 1.19 -19.52
CA ARG A 54 15.58 0.44 -18.82
C ARG A 54 15.33 -1.05 -19.00
N ILE A 55 16.38 -1.80 -19.30
CA ILE A 55 16.34 -3.26 -19.32
C ILE A 55 16.88 -3.76 -17.98
N LEU A 56 16.07 -4.53 -17.30
CA LEU A 56 16.39 -5.12 -16.00
C LEU A 56 16.56 -6.63 -16.19
N TYR A 57 17.71 -7.13 -15.80
CA TYR A 57 18.01 -8.56 -15.99
C TYR A 57 18.46 -9.20 -14.69
N TYR A 58 17.89 -10.34 -14.40
CA TYR A 58 18.35 -11.28 -13.39
C TYR A 58 18.40 -12.68 -14.02
N GLY A 59 19.58 -13.27 -14.15
CA GLY A 59 19.75 -14.56 -14.79
C GLY A 59 21.22 -15.02 -14.83
N PRO A 60 21.49 -16.18 -15.42
CA PRO A 60 22.82 -16.81 -15.41
C PRO A 60 23.80 -16.20 -16.41
N SER A 61 23.33 -15.43 -17.41
CA SER A 61 24.20 -14.88 -18.45
C SER A 61 25.13 -13.81 -17.90
N SER A 62 26.37 -13.77 -18.39
CA SER A 62 27.28 -12.68 -18.09
C SER A 62 26.79 -11.35 -18.67
N SER A 63 27.21 -10.22 -18.11
CA SER A 63 26.88 -8.89 -18.66
C SER A 63 27.33 -8.77 -20.14
N LYS A 64 28.44 -9.36 -20.49
CA LYS A 64 28.98 -9.36 -21.88
C LYS A 64 28.06 -10.09 -22.84
N ASP A 65 27.63 -11.31 -22.48
CA ASP A 65 26.76 -12.13 -23.32
C ASP A 65 25.35 -11.51 -23.43
N LEU A 66 24.86 -10.97 -22.33
CA LEU A 66 23.58 -10.22 -22.31
C LEU A 66 23.62 -9.02 -23.24
N LEU A 67 24.68 -8.19 -23.16
CA LEU A 67 24.84 -7.02 -24.03
C LEU A 67 24.94 -7.42 -25.50
N ALA A 68 25.65 -8.52 -25.84
CA ALA A 68 25.70 -9.03 -27.18
C ALA A 68 24.31 -9.41 -27.71
N THR A 69 23.52 -10.12 -26.87
CA THR A 69 22.15 -10.51 -27.20
C THR A 69 21.24 -9.29 -27.37
N ILE A 70 21.30 -8.32 -26.44
CA ILE A 70 20.53 -7.08 -26.54
C ILE A 70 20.88 -6.32 -27.81
N ASN A 71 22.17 -6.13 -28.13
CA ASN A 71 22.59 -5.42 -29.33
C ASN A 71 22.15 -6.09 -30.62
N GLN A 72 22.02 -7.42 -30.61
CA GLN A 72 21.55 -8.19 -31.75
C GLN A 72 20.04 -8.10 -31.98
N TYR A 73 19.24 -8.16 -30.90
CA TYR A 73 17.80 -8.36 -31.02
C TYR A 73 16.97 -7.14 -30.58
N HIS A 74 17.51 -6.26 -29.77
CA HIS A 74 16.80 -5.08 -29.25
C HIS A 74 17.11 -3.87 -30.12
N GLN A 75 16.42 -3.78 -31.26
CA GLN A 75 16.58 -2.68 -32.18
C GLN A 75 15.83 -1.45 -31.70
N VAL A 76 16.54 -0.35 -31.53
CA VAL A 76 15.98 0.93 -31.08
C VAL A 76 16.44 2.07 -32.01
N PRO A 77 15.67 3.15 -32.15
CA PRO A 77 16.11 4.34 -32.86
C PRO A 77 17.38 4.94 -32.24
N ALA A 78 18.20 5.59 -33.06
CA ALA A 78 19.42 6.27 -32.59
C ALA A 78 19.13 7.35 -31.54
N VAL A 79 17.95 7.97 -31.60
CA VAL A 79 17.46 8.96 -30.62
C VAL A 79 16.15 8.46 -30.03
N LEU A 80 16.16 8.17 -28.73
CA LEU A 80 14.96 7.75 -28.00
C LEU A 80 14.14 8.97 -27.54
N LYS A 81 12.84 8.85 -27.67
CA LYS A 81 11.87 9.85 -27.19
C LYS A 81 11.78 9.83 -25.69
N ASP A 82 11.46 10.97 -25.08
CA ASP A 82 11.09 11.03 -23.67
C ASP A 82 9.78 10.29 -23.43
N ILE A 83 9.68 9.65 -22.25
CA ILE A 83 8.44 8.98 -21.82
C ILE A 83 7.37 10.06 -21.65
N PRO A 84 6.19 9.91 -22.29
CA PRO A 84 5.08 10.85 -22.09
C PRO A 84 4.68 10.94 -20.63
N ALA A 85 4.28 12.13 -20.20
CA ALA A 85 3.73 12.30 -18.86
C ALA A 85 2.50 11.41 -18.67
N GLY A 86 2.54 10.62 -17.61
CA GLY A 86 1.41 9.77 -17.21
C GLY A 86 0.31 10.57 -16.50
N ASN A 87 -0.85 9.94 -16.32
CA ASN A 87 -1.87 10.50 -15.45
C ASN A 87 -1.41 10.42 -13.99
N GLU A 88 -1.36 11.57 -13.33
CA GLU A 88 -1.06 11.63 -11.90
C GLU A 88 -2.36 11.69 -11.09
N TYR A 89 -2.40 10.90 -10.02
CA TYR A 89 -3.50 10.85 -9.07
C TYR A 89 -2.98 11.25 -7.70
N ALA A 90 -3.34 12.46 -7.26
CA ALA A 90 -3.00 12.92 -5.92
C ALA A 90 -4.02 12.41 -4.91
N TYR A 91 -3.55 12.00 -3.73
CA TYR A 91 -4.45 11.69 -2.61
C TYR A 91 -5.20 12.95 -2.17
N LEU A 92 -6.50 12.81 -1.97
CA LEU A 92 -7.31 13.87 -1.40
C LEU A 92 -6.87 14.14 0.04
N GLU A 93 -6.95 15.41 0.43
CA GLU A 93 -6.86 15.80 1.84
C GLU A 93 -8.12 15.36 2.60
N THR A 94 -7.95 15.10 3.88
CA THR A 94 -9.03 14.65 4.77
C THR A 94 -9.25 15.65 5.92
N PRO A 95 -9.56 16.93 5.64
CA PRO A 95 -9.70 17.95 6.68
C PRO A 95 -10.95 17.77 7.57
N VAL A 96 -11.94 17.04 7.06
CA VAL A 96 -13.19 16.70 7.76
C VAL A 96 -13.57 15.25 7.47
N THR A 97 -14.19 14.59 8.44
CA THR A 97 -14.70 13.23 8.23
C THR A 97 -15.87 13.23 7.26
N LYS A 98 -15.80 12.38 6.24
CA LYS A 98 -16.86 12.15 5.25
C LYS A 98 -17.24 10.68 5.25
N VAL A 99 -18.52 10.39 5.13
CA VAL A 99 -19.03 9.02 4.99
C VAL A 99 -19.52 8.82 3.56
N LEU A 100 -18.92 7.87 2.86
CA LEU A 100 -19.31 7.48 1.51
C LEU A 100 -19.98 6.11 1.58
N VAL A 101 -21.14 5.97 0.97
CA VAL A 101 -21.93 4.73 1.00
C VAL A 101 -22.26 4.27 -0.41
N ALA A 102 -21.94 3.02 -0.71
CA ALA A 102 -22.40 2.32 -1.91
C ALA A 102 -23.33 1.18 -1.48
N PRO A 103 -24.66 1.30 -1.68
CA PRO A 103 -25.61 0.25 -1.33
C PRO A 103 -25.32 -1.03 -2.09
N TYR A 104 -25.34 -2.16 -1.38
CA TYR A 104 -25.18 -3.49 -1.95
C TYR A 104 -25.94 -4.52 -1.11
N ASP A 105 -26.73 -5.35 -1.75
CA ASP A 105 -27.48 -6.41 -1.08
C ASP A 105 -26.56 -7.59 -0.76
N ALA A 106 -26.01 -7.59 0.45
CA ALA A 106 -25.13 -8.64 0.97
C ALA A 106 -25.29 -8.79 2.49
N LYS A 107 -24.96 -9.97 2.99
CA LYS A 107 -24.93 -10.26 4.43
C LYS A 107 -23.71 -9.68 5.14
N GLN A 108 -22.64 -9.42 4.40
CA GLN A 108 -21.42 -8.78 4.91
C GLN A 108 -21.32 -7.34 4.42
N ILE A 109 -20.86 -6.48 5.30
CA ILE A 109 -20.51 -5.09 5.00
C ILE A 109 -18.99 -4.95 5.03
N TYR A 110 -18.46 -4.23 4.05
CA TYR A 110 -17.10 -3.75 4.05
C TYR A 110 -17.07 -2.28 4.43
N MET A 111 -16.24 -1.93 5.40
CA MET A 111 -15.94 -0.56 5.77
C MET A 111 -14.43 -0.35 5.70
N ALA A 112 -14.02 0.81 5.21
CA ALA A 112 -12.64 1.27 5.32
C ALA A 112 -12.64 2.73 5.78
N GLN A 113 -11.58 3.11 6.49
CA GLN A 113 -11.27 4.49 6.80
C GLN A 113 -9.96 4.86 6.11
N ILE A 114 -9.91 6.06 5.59
CA ILE A 114 -8.75 6.59 4.88
C ILE A 114 -8.48 7.98 5.45
N SER A 115 -7.26 8.20 5.91
CA SER A 115 -6.80 9.51 6.36
C SER A 115 -5.48 9.85 5.68
N ASN A 116 -5.46 10.94 4.94
CA ASN A 116 -4.23 11.53 4.44
C ASN A 116 -3.50 12.17 5.63
N LEU A 117 -2.28 11.72 5.92
CA LEU A 117 -1.54 12.17 7.09
C LEU A 117 -0.78 13.49 6.85
N ASP A 118 -0.79 13.97 5.60
CA ASP A 118 -0.06 15.19 5.19
C ASP A 118 1.41 15.21 5.64
N LYS A 119 2.03 14.04 5.61
CA LYS A 119 3.45 13.84 5.96
C LYS A 119 4.14 13.15 4.81
N LYS A 120 5.23 13.73 4.35
CA LYS A 120 6.09 13.16 3.30
C LYS A 120 6.94 12.03 3.86
N TYR A 121 7.46 11.20 2.96
CA TYR A 121 8.36 10.13 3.33
C TYR A 121 9.56 10.63 4.15
N ASP A 122 9.80 9.95 5.25
CA ASP A 122 10.95 10.16 6.12
C ASP A 122 11.53 8.79 6.52
N PRO A 123 12.75 8.45 6.09
CA PRO A 123 13.37 7.17 6.43
C PRO A 123 13.63 7.00 7.94
N ALA A 124 13.61 8.09 8.72
CA ALA A 124 13.76 8.02 10.19
C ALA A 124 12.49 7.46 10.85
N ILE A 125 11.33 7.61 10.22
CA ILE A 125 10.04 7.16 10.73
C ILE A 125 9.73 5.70 10.35
N GLU A 126 10.34 5.17 9.29
CA GLU A 126 10.03 3.83 8.79
C GLU A 126 10.19 2.71 9.84
N PRO A 127 11.22 2.70 10.71
CA PRO A 127 11.34 1.66 11.72
C PRO A 127 10.19 1.66 12.73
N ILE A 128 9.82 2.82 13.28
CA ILE A 128 8.71 2.89 14.25
C ILE A 128 7.37 2.63 13.57
N ARG A 129 7.16 3.12 12.33
CA ARG A 129 5.97 2.85 11.54
C ARG A 129 5.79 1.35 11.29
N ALA A 130 6.84 0.66 10.87
CA ALA A 130 6.77 -0.77 10.59
C ALA A 130 6.47 -1.60 11.85
N LEU A 131 7.08 -1.24 12.98
CA LEU A 131 6.81 -1.90 14.25
C LEU A 131 5.41 -1.57 14.78
N TYR A 132 4.96 -0.31 14.61
CA TYR A 132 3.59 0.10 14.91
C TYR A 132 2.57 -0.69 14.08
N ASP A 133 2.78 -0.82 12.78
CA ASP A 133 1.88 -1.59 11.92
C ASP A 133 1.78 -3.05 12.38
N GLU A 134 2.90 -3.69 12.74
CA GLU A 134 2.91 -5.05 13.25
C GLU A 134 2.16 -5.19 14.58
N TYR A 135 2.37 -4.23 15.48
CA TYR A 135 1.70 -4.19 16.79
C TYR A 135 0.21 -3.91 16.67
N PHE A 136 -0.15 -2.86 15.89
CA PHE A 136 -1.51 -2.32 15.89
C PHE A 136 -2.47 -3.09 14.98
N GLY A 137 -2.11 -3.34 13.72
CA GLY A 137 -3.09 -3.83 12.74
C GLY A 137 -2.58 -4.82 11.70
N GLY A 138 -1.30 -5.20 11.73
CA GLY A 138 -0.64 -5.92 10.63
C GLY A 138 -0.75 -7.45 10.64
N GLY A 139 -1.30 -8.07 11.67
CA GLY A 139 -1.34 -9.53 11.74
C GLY A 139 -2.31 -10.09 12.76
N MET A 140 -2.36 -11.41 12.89
CA MET A 140 -3.26 -12.11 13.83
C MET A 140 -3.00 -11.79 15.30
N ASN A 141 -1.78 -11.37 15.65
CA ASN A 141 -1.40 -10.98 17.01
C ASN A 141 -1.55 -9.47 17.26
N SER A 142 -2.00 -8.71 16.25
CA SER A 142 -2.16 -7.27 16.36
C SER A 142 -3.35 -6.89 17.26
N ILE A 143 -3.28 -5.72 17.87
CA ILE A 143 -4.35 -5.19 18.75
C ILE A 143 -5.70 -5.17 18.03
N VAL A 144 -5.75 -4.67 16.79
CA VAL A 144 -6.99 -4.60 16.01
C VAL A 144 -7.58 -5.99 15.78
N PHE A 145 -6.76 -6.96 15.40
CA PHE A 145 -7.27 -8.31 15.14
C PHE A 145 -7.76 -8.98 16.42
N GLN A 146 -7.00 -8.90 17.50
CA GLN A 146 -7.36 -9.50 18.78
C GLN A 146 -8.63 -8.90 19.36
N GLU A 147 -8.77 -7.58 19.35
CA GLU A 147 -9.94 -6.90 19.89
C GLU A 147 -11.19 -7.09 19.04
N MET A 148 -11.06 -6.98 17.71
CA MET A 148 -12.22 -6.99 16.82
C MET A 148 -12.72 -8.40 16.51
N ARG A 149 -11.82 -9.36 16.34
CA ARG A 149 -12.17 -10.71 15.94
C ARG A 149 -12.20 -11.69 17.11
N GLU A 150 -11.08 -11.82 17.84
CA GLU A 150 -10.93 -12.89 18.83
C GLU A 150 -11.70 -12.59 20.12
N THR A 151 -11.60 -11.36 20.63
CA THR A 151 -12.22 -10.99 21.91
C THR A 151 -13.72 -10.73 21.76
N ARG A 152 -14.14 -10.01 20.74
CA ARG A 152 -15.53 -9.49 20.60
C ARG A 152 -16.32 -10.14 19.48
N GLY A 153 -15.69 -10.87 18.57
CA GLY A 153 -16.36 -11.51 17.44
C GLY A 153 -17.13 -10.52 16.54
N LEU A 154 -16.66 -9.28 16.46
CA LEU A 154 -17.33 -8.21 15.72
C LEU A 154 -16.97 -8.18 14.24
N ALA A 155 -15.83 -8.72 13.84
CA ALA A 155 -15.39 -8.69 12.45
C ALA A 155 -14.81 -10.02 12.01
N TYR A 156 -15.09 -10.43 10.78
CA TYR A 156 -14.40 -11.55 10.14
C TYR A 156 -12.95 -11.21 9.79
N SER A 157 -12.74 -9.97 9.36
CA SER A 157 -11.43 -9.43 9.04
C SER A 157 -11.36 -7.99 9.53
N ALA A 158 -10.27 -7.64 10.20
CA ALA A 158 -9.97 -6.28 10.63
C ALA A 158 -8.47 -6.04 10.54
N TRP A 159 -8.08 -4.90 9.99
CA TRP A 159 -6.69 -4.48 9.92
C TRP A 159 -6.56 -2.97 9.86
N ALA A 160 -5.40 -2.46 10.20
CA ALA A 160 -5.02 -1.06 10.09
C ALA A 160 -3.54 -0.97 9.71
N SER A 161 -3.18 -0.01 8.88
CA SER A 161 -1.78 0.24 8.49
C SER A 161 -1.57 1.67 8.06
N ILE A 162 -0.39 2.20 8.35
CA ILE A 162 0.09 3.46 7.80
C ILE A 162 0.89 3.13 6.54
N MET A 163 0.25 3.31 5.38
CA MET A 163 0.84 3.04 4.07
C MET A 163 1.94 4.06 3.77
N PRO A 164 3.19 3.62 3.56
CA PRO A 164 4.24 4.52 3.12
C PRO A 164 3.99 4.94 1.67
N PRO A 165 4.42 6.14 1.27
CA PRO A 165 4.31 6.56 -0.12
C PRO A 165 5.25 5.75 -1.02
N SER A 166 4.85 5.51 -2.26
CA SER A 166 5.70 4.88 -3.29
C SER A 166 6.74 5.84 -3.88
N TYR A 167 6.53 7.15 -3.76
CA TYR A 167 7.41 8.21 -4.24
C TYR A 167 7.44 9.35 -3.23
N LEU A 168 8.56 10.07 -3.13
CA LEU A 168 8.80 11.16 -2.18
C LEU A 168 7.74 12.28 -2.23
N LYS A 169 7.07 12.46 -3.36
CA LYS A 169 6.06 13.50 -3.54
C LYS A 169 4.72 13.19 -2.88
N TYR A 170 4.44 11.92 -2.57
CA TYR A 170 3.17 11.50 -1.98
C TYR A 170 3.25 11.45 -0.45
N PRO A 171 2.11 11.64 0.24
CA PRO A 171 2.04 11.54 1.70
C PRO A 171 1.91 10.09 2.17
N TYR A 172 2.13 9.88 3.48
CA TYR A 172 1.65 8.70 4.18
C TYR A 172 0.12 8.72 4.27
N VAL A 173 -0.48 7.55 4.21
CA VAL A 173 -1.94 7.38 4.32
C VAL A 173 -2.25 6.33 5.37
N LEU A 174 -2.99 6.71 6.42
CA LEU A 174 -3.59 5.74 7.33
C LEU A 174 -4.77 5.09 6.61
N ARG A 175 -4.75 3.78 6.55
CA ARG A 175 -5.82 2.99 5.98
C ARG A 175 -6.22 1.88 6.93
N THR A 176 -7.52 1.76 7.13
CA THR A 176 -8.10 0.69 7.95
C THR A 176 -9.19 -0.02 7.17
N GLN A 177 -9.49 -1.25 7.53
CA GLN A 177 -10.58 -1.99 6.92
C GLN A 177 -11.16 -3.00 7.90
N ILE A 178 -12.47 -3.13 7.89
CA ILE A 178 -13.20 -4.21 8.55
C ILE A 178 -14.18 -4.86 7.58
N ALA A 179 -14.40 -6.16 7.76
CA ALA A 179 -15.50 -6.91 7.17
C ALA A 179 -16.34 -7.49 8.31
N THR A 180 -17.61 -7.11 8.38
CA THR A 180 -18.51 -7.48 9.46
C THR A 180 -19.88 -7.89 8.94
N GLN A 181 -20.72 -8.44 9.77
CA GLN A 181 -22.13 -8.72 9.46
C GLN A 181 -22.96 -7.43 9.56
N ASN A 182 -24.09 -7.40 8.83
CA ASN A 182 -24.96 -6.21 8.78
C ASN A 182 -25.47 -5.79 10.15
N ASP A 183 -25.87 -6.75 10.97
CA ASP A 183 -26.40 -6.55 12.32
C ASP A 183 -25.35 -6.11 13.34
N LYS A 184 -24.06 -6.34 13.05
CA LYS A 184 -22.93 -5.96 13.92
C LYS A 184 -22.22 -4.67 13.49
N MET A 185 -22.69 -4.02 12.43
CA MET A 185 -21.98 -2.89 11.84
C MET A 185 -21.74 -1.74 12.83
N ILE A 186 -22.77 -1.35 13.56
CA ILE A 186 -22.69 -0.21 14.50
C ILE A 186 -21.68 -0.51 15.60
N ASP A 187 -21.77 -1.67 16.22
CA ASP A 187 -20.85 -2.11 17.27
C ASP A 187 -19.42 -2.24 16.76
N ALA A 188 -19.25 -2.80 15.57
CA ALA A 188 -17.93 -2.95 14.93
C ALA A 188 -17.28 -1.59 14.64
N VAL A 189 -18.02 -0.64 14.07
CA VAL A 189 -17.52 0.72 13.76
C VAL A 189 -17.19 1.49 15.05
N THR A 190 -18.09 1.44 16.04
CA THR A 190 -17.89 2.13 17.31
C THR A 190 -16.67 1.59 18.04
N THR A 191 -16.58 0.27 18.17
CA THR A 191 -15.43 -0.39 18.82
C THR A 191 -14.13 -0.11 18.09
N PHE A 192 -14.16 -0.15 16.75
CA PHE A 192 -12.95 0.10 15.96
C PHE A 192 -12.45 1.55 16.14
N ASN A 193 -13.36 2.52 16.13
CA ASN A 193 -13.02 3.91 16.39
C ASN A 193 -12.48 4.11 17.82
N ASP A 194 -13.03 3.40 18.80
CA ASP A 194 -12.50 3.42 20.16
C ASP A 194 -11.08 2.87 20.24
N ILE A 195 -10.80 1.72 19.61
CA ILE A 195 -9.46 1.13 19.55
C ILE A 195 -8.46 2.07 18.85
N ILE A 196 -8.88 2.75 17.78
CA ILE A 196 -8.03 3.72 17.08
C ILE A 196 -7.70 4.93 17.98
N ASN A 197 -8.65 5.43 18.75
CA ASN A 197 -8.45 6.61 19.59
C ASN A 197 -7.88 6.30 20.98
N ASN A 198 -8.17 5.12 21.51
CA ASN A 198 -7.80 4.65 22.84
C ASN A 198 -7.11 3.28 22.72
N MET A 199 -6.01 3.23 21.95
CA MET A 199 -5.28 2.00 21.66
C MET A 199 -4.91 1.26 22.96
N PRO A 200 -5.31 -0.01 23.12
CA PRO A 200 -4.88 -0.83 24.25
C PRO A 200 -3.35 -0.97 24.30
N GLU A 201 -2.79 -0.83 25.50
CA GLU A 201 -1.37 -1.00 25.76
C GLU A 201 -1.12 -2.42 26.29
N SER A 202 -0.27 -3.19 25.60
CA SER A 202 0.06 -4.57 25.97
C SER A 202 1.54 -4.87 25.71
N GLU A 203 2.30 -5.04 26.78
CA GLU A 203 3.71 -5.46 26.70
C GLU A 203 3.85 -6.83 26.01
N ALA A 204 2.91 -7.74 26.25
CA ALA A 204 2.93 -9.06 25.63
C ALA A 204 2.73 -8.96 24.11
N ALA A 205 1.75 -8.17 23.63
CA ALA A 205 1.52 -7.94 22.22
C ALA A 205 2.70 -7.19 21.57
N PHE A 206 3.27 -6.21 22.27
CA PHE A 206 4.46 -5.50 21.80
C PHE A 206 5.65 -6.43 21.61
N LYS A 207 5.91 -7.30 22.59
CA LYS A 207 6.98 -8.29 22.48
C LYS A 207 6.76 -9.21 21.29
N LEU A 208 5.54 -9.73 21.10
CA LEU A 208 5.22 -10.59 19.96
C LEU A 208 5.41 -9.88 18.62
N ALA A 209 4.97 -8.62 18.50
CA ALA A 209 5.15 -7.81 17.30
C ALA A 209 6.63 -7.58 16.99
N LYS A 210 7.41 -7.19 17.98
CA LYS A 210 8.86 -6.95 17.86
C LYS A 210 9.62 -8.22 17.48
N ASP A 211 9.35 -9.32 18.17
CA ASP A 211 9.97 -10.60 17.89
C ASP A 211 9.57 -11.11 16.48
N GLY A 212 8.30 -10.97 16.10
CA GLY A 212 7.78 -11.35 14.80
C GLY A 212 8.44 -10.57 13.66
N LEU A 213 8.51 -9.24 13.78
CA LEU A 213 9.17 -8.37 12.80
C LEU A 213 10.67 -8.68 12.70
N THR A 214 11.34 -8.83 13.84
CA THR A 214 12.76 -9.18 13.91
C THR A 214 13.03 -10.51 13.21
N ASN A 215 12.24 -11.54 13.50
CA ASN A 215 12.39 -12.86 12.90
C ASN A 215 12.11 -12.82 11.38
N ARG A 216 11.10 -12.09 10.95
CA ARG A 216 10.82 -11.90 9.52
C ARG A 216 12.02 -11.28 8.80
N LEU A 217 12.58 -10.20 9.33
CA LEU A 217 13.76 -9.53 8.74
C LEU A 217 15.00 -10.44 8.70
N ARG A 218 15.15 -11.37 9.65
CA ARG A 218 16.26 -12.33 9.70
C ARG A 218 16.11 -13.47 8.70
N THR A 219 14.89 -13.90 8.44
CA THR A 219 14.60 -15.12 7.66
C THR A 219 14.18 -14.83 6.22
N GLU A 220 13.58 -13.66 5.99
CA GLU A 220 13.17 -13.23 4.66
C GLU A 220 14.38 -13.00 3.76
N ARG A 221 14.34 -13.61 2.58
CA ARG A 221 15.37 -13.45 1.56
C ARG A 221 14.76 -12.78 0.34
N ILE A 222 15.34 -11.67 -0.06
CA ILE A 222 15.06 -11.09 -1.37
C ILE A 222 15.80 -11.92 -2.41
N ILE A 223 15.06 -12.52 -3.34
CA ILE A 223 15.62 -13.42 -4.35
C ILE A 223 15.17 -13.04 -5.74
N LYS A 224 15.93 -13.45 -6.75
CA LYS A 224 15.59 -13.29 -8.18
C LYS A 224 15.28 -11.82 -8.54
N GLY A 225 14.19 -11.62 -9.28
CA GLY A 225 13.74 -10.31 -9.73
C GLY A 225 13.44 -9.33 -8.60
N ASP A 226 13.07 -9.82 -7.41
CA ASP A 226 12.77 -8.97 -6.25
C ASP A 226 13.99 -8.17 -5.77
N ILE A 227 15.21 -8.64 -6.04
CA ILE A 227 16.44 -7.90 -5.76
C ILE A 227 16.45 -6.57 -6.53
N ILE A 228 16.08 -6.63 -7.82
CA ILE A 228 16.04 -5.45 -8.69
C ILE A 228 14.95 -4.49 -8.24
N TRP A 229 13.75 -5.00 -7.96
CA TRP A 229 12.64 -4.16 -7.53
C TRP A 229 12.87 -3.53 -6.15
N SER A 230 13.48 -4.25 -5.22
CA SER A 230 13.86 -3.70 -3.92
C SER A 230 14.86 -2.56 -4.05
N TYR A 231 15.83 -2.70 -4.97
CA TYR A 231 16.80 -1.66 -5.25
C TYR A 231 16.14 -0.42 -5.89
N ILE A 232 15.27 -0.61 -6.89
CA ILE A 232 14.56 0.50 -7.56
C ILE A 232 13.66 1.23 -6.56
N ASN A 233 12.88 0.50 -5.76
CA ASN A 233 12.00 1.09 -4.76
C ASN A 233 12.80 1.91 -3.71
N ALA A 234 13.96 1.42 -3.31
CA ALA A 234 14.84 2.18 -2.41
C ALA A 234 15.32 3.49 -3.08
N GLN A 235 15.72 3.42 -4.35
CA GLN A 235 16.13 4.62 -5.11
C GLN A 235 15.00 5.63 -5.28
N ASP A 236 13.77 5.18 -5.60
CA ASP A 236 12.59 6.04 -5.75
C ASP A 236 12.25 6.80 -4.45
N LEU A 237 12.66 6.24 -3.32
CA LEU A 237 12.55 6.85 -1.99
C LEU A 237 13.84 7.55 -1.53
N GLY A 238 14.79 7.79 -2.44
CA GLY A 238 16.05 8.48 -2.15
C GLY A 238 17.02 7.69 -1.27
N GLN A 239 16.82 6.36 -1.15
CA GLN A 239 17.70 5.48 -0.39
C GLN A 239 18.76 4.88 -1.33
N ASN A 240 20.01 4.81 -0.84
CA ASN A 240 21.12 4.18 -1.57
C ASN A 240 21.63 2.89 -0.90
N VAL A 241 20.97 2.47 0.16
CA VAL A 241 21.22 1.22 0.89
C VAL A 241 19.92 0.48 1.14
N ASP A 242 20.00 -0.80 1.47
CA ASP A 242 18.82 -1.59 1.83
C ASP A 242 18.18 -1.03 3.13
N PRO A 243 16.95 -0.49 3.08
CA PRO A 243 16.29 0.14 4.22
C PRO A 243 16.03 -0.84 5.38
N ARG A 244 16.04 -2.16 5.12
CA ARG A 244 15.85 -3.19 6.16
C ARG A 244 17.00 -3.23 7.16
N ILE A 245 18.20 -2.79 6.78
CA ILE A 245 19.34 -2.69 7.70
C ILE A 245 19.02 -1.72 8.83
N LYS A 246 18.56 -0.52 8.46
CA LYS A 246 18.15 0.49 9.44
C LYS A 246 16.96 0.01 10.27
N LEU A 247 15.94 -0.54 9.61
CA LEU A 247 14.77 -1.09 10.28
C LEU A 247 15.17 -2.13 11.34
N TYR A 248 15.98 -3.11 10.98
CA TYR A 248 16.44 -4.16 11.91
C TYR A 248 17.18 -3.60 13.12
N ASN A 249 18.08 -2.65 12.90
CA ASN A 249 18.89 -2.08 13.99
C ASN A 249 18.05 -1.22 14.94
N ASP A 250 17.20 -0.36 14.39
CA ASP A 250 16.45 0.61 15.18
C ASP A 250 15.38 -0.05 16.06
N ILE A 251 14.64 -1.04 15.54
CA ILE A 251 13.59 -1.73 16.32
C ILE A 251 14.13 -2.43 17.56
N GLN A 252 15.42 -2.80 17.61
CA GLN A 252 16.00 -3.46 18.79
C GLN A 252 15.90 -2.60 20.05
N ASN A 253 15.98 -1.28 19.91
CA ASN A 253 15.99 -0.33 21.03
C ASN A 253 14.61 0.30 21.30
N MET A 254 13.58 -0.05 20.52
CA MET A 254 12.23 0.50 20.71
C MET A 254 11.48 -0.20 21.84
N SER A 255 10.65 0.57 22.52
CA SER A 255 9.78 0.20 23.63
C SER A 255 8.30 0.36 23.27
N LEU A 256 7.40 -0.19 24.10
CA LEU A 256 5.96 0.06 23.98
C LEU A 256 5.63 1.55 24.05
N LYS A 257 6.36 2.30 24.86
CA LYS A 257 6.17 3.77 24.96
C LYS A 257 6.35 4.46 23.60
N ASP A 258 7.33 4.05 22.80
CA ASP A 258 7.56 4.63 21.47
C ASP A 258 6.36 4.37 20.55
N ILE A 259 5.74 3.18 20.63
CA ILE A 259 4.51 2.84 19.91
C ILE A 259 3.34 3.72 20.34
N VAL A 260 3.19 3.91 21.65
CA VAL A 260 2.11 4.75 22.23
C VAL A 260 2.26 6.22 21.82
N ASP A 261 3.49 6.73 21.86
CA ASP A 261 3.77 8.11 21.45
C ASP A 261 3.56 8.29 19.94
N PHE A 262 3.94 7.32 19.14
CA PHE A 262 3.68 7.30 17.70
C PHE A 262 2.17 7.29 17.40
N GLN A 263 1.40 6.44 18.08
CA GLN A 263 -0.07 6.40 17.98
C GLN A 263 -0.69 7.77 18.24
N LYS A 264 -0.29 8.44 19.34
CA LYS A 264 -0.81 9.76 19.73
C LYS A 264 -0.52 10.82 18.67
N GLN A 265 0.66 10.76 18.07
CA GLN A 265 1.10 11.76 17.10
C GLN A 265 0.56 11.53 15.67
N TRP A 266 0.40 10.28 15.27
CA TRP A 266 0.12 9.93 13.87
C TRP A 266 -1.29 9.47 13.60
N VAL A 267 -1.98 8.88 14.59
CA VAL A 267 -3.23 8.16 14.37
C VAL A 267 -4.39 8.73 15.17
N LYS A 268 -4.18 9.03 16.46
CA LYS A 268 -5.24 9.49 17.36
C LYS A 268 -5.87 10.80 16.87
N GLY A 269 -7.22 10.85 16.87
CA GLY A 269 -7.98 12.07 16.56
C GLY A 269 -8.00 12.46 15.08
N ARG A 270 -7.64 11.53 14.17
CA ARG A 270 -7.68 11.81 12.75
C ARG A 270 -9.10 11.88 12.20
N THR A 271 -9.24 12.66 11.14
CA THR A 271 -10.43 12.72 10.27
C THR A 271 -10.27 11.75 9.10
N TYR A 272 -11.37 11.25 8.58
CA TYR A 272 -11.39 10.21 7.57
C TYR A 272 -12.25 10.58 6.37
#